data_53452cfc509a2607b64b675875d382d5
#
_entry.id   53452cfc509a2607b64b675875d382d5
#
_cell.length_a   1.000
_cell.length_b   1.000
_cell.length_c   1.000
_cell.angle_alpha   90.00
_cell.angle_beta   90.00
_cell.angle_gamma   90.00
#
_symmetry.space_group_name_H-M   'P 1'
#
loop_
_entity.id
_entity.type
_entity.pdbx_description
1 polymer ?
#
loop_
_entity_poly.entity_id
_entity_poly.type
_entity_poly.pdbx_seq_one_letter_code
_entity_poly.pdbx_strand_id
1 'polypeptide(L)'
;MSGTLERIEVGEEYRDAWESAVRENPACGFMQSLTWAELQASQGVEVYPRLWLRDGRIEGGAIFLAARSLDGPGILVTPGGPLVPWHDPERAAVLFAAIRREAYRLRRRTGSILWRMEPRLSPPLPPYLRGFVRAPVDLDPFETNEVDLSGGMAGVLARMTSKGRYNVGLAGRHGVEVEVTTDPAAAARFHPMLVETAARQGFAAEPLCYLMDLAATLFPAQMAAAFFATYRGETLAAAIAVVFGSRATYLYGASRREHREVMAPSALQAAIMAWAIDRGCTTYDLYGIDAQGDRPDHSYRRLSQFKRHFGGANRVYAGAHDLYSYNRIADAMLPFVQHLAVEEEPAGRLAP
;
A
#
# COMPACT_ATOMS: atom_id res chain seq x y z
N MET A 1 -17.31 -11.23 27.84
CA MET A 1 -17.94 -12.00 26.72
C MET A 1 -17.11 -13.24 26.51
N SER A 2 -17.69 -14.45 26.76
CA SER A 2 -16.94 -15.73 26.91
C SER A 2 -17.03 -16.65 25.69
N GLY A 3 -17.12 -16.10 24.48
CA GLY A 3 -17.10 -16.91 23.25
C GLY A 3 -15.67 -17.39 22.92
N THR A 4 -15.53 -18.67 22.56
CA THR A 4 -14.25 -19.25 22.12
C THR A 4 -13.87 -18.70 20.75
N LEU A 5 -12.59 -18.32 20.56
CA LEU A 5 -12.06 -17.96 19.24
C LEU A 5 -11.79 -19.24 18.44
N GLU A 6 -12.46 -19.40 17.34
CA GLU A 6 -12.25 -20.48 16.39
C GLU A 6 -11.38 -19.95 15.22
N ARG A 7 -10.26 -20.64 14.93
CA ARG A 7 -9.40 -20.30 13.80
C ARG A 7 -9.81 -21.08 12.55
N ILE A 8 -9.99 -20.36 11.45
CA ILE A 8 -10.37 -20.92 10.16
C ILE A 8 -9.37 -20.45 9.09
N GLU A 9 -9.12 -21.27 8.08
CA GLU A 9 -8.54 -20.83 6.81
C GLU A 9 -9.63 -20.12 6.01
N VAL A 10 -9.32 -18.99 5.38
CA VAL A 10 -10.29 -18.27 4.56
C VAL A 10 -10.51 -19.06 3.28
N GLY A 11 -11.63 -19.77 3.20
CA GLY A 11 -12.15 -20.39 1.99
C GLY A 11 -13.13 -19.45 1.27
N GLU A 12 -13.65 -19.92 0.13
CA GLU A 12 -14.56 -19.14 -0.71
C GLU A 12 -15.83 -18.73 0.04
N GLU A 13 -16.31 -19.57 0.98
CA GLU A 13 -17.48 -19.30 1.81
C GLU A 13 -17.34 -18.08 2.73
N TYR A 14 -16.10 -17.65 3.02
CA TYR A 14 -15.81 -16.48 3.85
C TYR A 14 -15.31 -15.27 3.05
N ARG A 15 -15.16 -15.38 1.73
CA ARG A 15 -14.56 -14.33 0.87
C ARG A 15 -15.25 -12.99 1.07
N ASP A 16 -16.55 -12.91 0.85
CA ASP A 16 -17.29 -11.65 0.93
C ASP A 16 -17.28 -11.07 2.34
N ALA A 17 -17.43 -11.92 3.35
CA ALA A 17 -17.39 -11.49 4.75
C ALA A 17 -16.03 -10.97 5.16
N TRP A 18 -14.93 -11.61 4.71
CA TRP A 18 -13.56 -11.15 4.92
C TRP A 18 -13.31 -9.81 4.25
N GLU A 19 -13.64 -9.70 2.94
CA GLU A 19 -13.46 -8.47 2.17
C GLU A 19 -14.22 -7.28 2.80
N SER A 20 -15.46 -7.50 3.28
CA SER A 20 -16.23 -6.47 3.99
C SER A 20 -15.52 -6.06 5.28
N ALA A 21 -15.12 -7.01 6.10
CA ALA A 21 -14.47 -6.73 7.38
C ALA A 21 -13.15 -5.97 7.23
N VAL A 22 -12.35 -6.30 6.19
CA VAL A 22 -11.10 -5.58 5.90
C VAL A 22 -11.38 -4.17 5.39
N ARG A 23 -12.36 -3.99 4.48
CA ARG A 23 -12.74 -2.68 3.93
C ARG A 23 -13.25 -1.71 5.00
N GLU A 24 -13.93 -2.23 6.00
CA GLU A 24 -14.51 -1.44 7.10
C GLU A 24 -13.48 -1.08 8.18
N ASN A 25 -12.33 -1.75 8.23
CA ASN A 25 -11.31 -1.50 9.25
C ASN A 25 -10.28 -0.47 8.77
N PRO A 26 -10.22 0.74 9.35
CA PRO A 26 -9.31 1.79 8.88
C PRO A 26 -7.82 1.49 9.10
N ALA A 27 -7.51 0.52 9.97
CA ALA A 27 -6.13 0.08 10.21
C ALA A 27 -5.67 -1.00 9.23
N CYS A 28 -6.57 -1.45 8.32
CA CYS A 28 -6.23 -2.38 7.25
C CYS A 28 -6.07 -1.66 5.91
N GLY A 29 -5.17 -2.18 5.08
CA GLY A 29 -4.98 -1.75 3.70
C GLY A 29 -5.47 -2.78 2.68
N PHE A 30 -5.49 -2.41 1.40
CA PHE A 30 -5.86 -3.28 0.27
C PHE A 30 -4.99 -4.55 0.21
N MET A 31 -3.79 -4.52 0.77
CA MET A 31 -2.89 -5.67 0.83
C MET A 31 -3.39 -6.80 1.76
N GLN A 32 -4.46 -6.56 2.52
CA GLN A 32 -5.19 -7.60 3.25
C GLN A 32 -6.42 -8.11 2.47
N SER A 33 -6.64 -7.70 1.22
CA SER A 33 -7.67 -8.30 0.37
C SER A 33 -7.24 -9.67 -0.16
N LEU A 34 -8.21 -10.55 -0.42
CA LEU A 34 -7.94 -11.83 -1.06
C LEU A 34 -7.48 -11.67 -2.51
N THR A 35 -7.98 -10.64 -3.21
CA THR A 35 -7.52 -10.33 -4.56
C THR A 35 -6.02 -9.95 -4.58
N TRP A 36 -5.55 -9.19 -3.58
CA TRP A 36 -4.11 -8.94 -3.45
C TRP A 36 -3.34 -10.21 -3.10
N ALA A 37 -3.90 -11.06 -2.26
CA ALA A 37 -3.32 -12.36 -1.91
C ALA A 37 -3.17 -13.27 -3.15
N GLU A 38 -4.14 -13.25 -4.06
CA GLU A 38 -4.09 -13.96 -5.35
C GLU A 38 -2.96 -13.44 -6.24
N LEU A 39 -2.78 -12.11 -6.33
CA LEU A 39 -1.63 -11.53 -7.01
C LEU A 39 -0.31 -12.01 -6.40
N GLN A 40 -0.18 -12.02 -5.07
CA GLN A 40 1.05 -12.49 -4.42
C GLN A 40 1.29 -13.99 -4.68
N ALA A 41 0.23 -14.79 -4.68
CA ALA A 41 0.32 -16.21 -5.02
C ALA A 41 0.76 -16.44 -6.48
N SER A 42 0.30 -15.62 -7.43
CA SER A 42 0.75 -15.71 -8.84
C SER A 42 2.24 -15.40 -9.01
N GLN A 43 2.81 -14.62 -8.09
CA GLN A 43 4.26 -14.35 -8.02
C GLN A 43 5.06 -15.47 -7.31
N GLY A 44 4.41 -16.58 -6.94
CA GLY A 44 5.05 -17.68 -6.24
C GLY A 44 5.24 -17.47 -4.74
N VAL A 45 4.62 -16.44 -4.17
CA VAL A 45 4.63 -16.19 -2.72
C VAL A 45 3.67 -17.17 -2.04
N GLU A 46 4.11 -17.85 -0.98
CA GLU A 46 3.24 -18.69 -0.18
C GLU A 46 2.29 -17.83 0.66
N VAL A 47 0.97 -17.98 0.46
CA VAL A 47 -0.07 -17.17 1.08
C VAL A 47 -0.87 -17.98 2.09
N TYR A 48 -1.09 -17.42 3.27
CA TYR A 48 -1.79 -18.05 4.38
C TYR A 48 -2.88 -17.13 4.92
N PRO A 49 -4.08 -17.10 4.32
CA PRO A 49 -5.20 -16.33 4.85
C PRO A 49 -5.81 -17.04 6.06
N ARG A 50 -5.87 -16.36 7.19
CA ARG A 50 -6.38 -16.87 8.46
C ARG A 50 -7.38 -15.91 9.06
N LEU A 51 -8.53 -16.42 9.45
CA LEU A 51 -9.53 -15.67 10.19
C LEU A 51 -9.85 -16.33 11.53
N TRP A 52 -10.39 -15.55 12.43
CA TRP A 52 -10.90 -15.99 13.71
C TRP A 52 -12.36 -15.60 13.83
N LEU A 53 -13.20 -16.60 14.14
CA LEU A 53 -14.60 -16.42 14.44
C LEU A 53 -14.80 -16.36 15.95
N ARG A 54 -15.77 -15.56 16.36
CA ARG A 54 -16.36 -15.60 17.70
C ARG A 54 -17.88 -15.69 17.51
N ASP A 55 -18.47 -16.74 18.06
CA ASP A 55 -19.92 -16.99 17.93
C ASP A 55 -20.39 -16.94 16.45
N GLY A 56 -19.61 -17.56 15.54
CA GLY A 56 -19.90 -17.62 14.11
C GLY A 56 -19.70 -16.31 13.31
N ARG A 57 -19.18 -15.25 13.95
CA ARG A 57 -18.90 -13.96 13.29
C ARG A 57 -17.41 -13.69 13.21
N ILE A 58 -16.98 -13.02 12.15
CA ILE A 58 -15.56 -12.62 12.01
C ILE A 58 -15.18 -11.66 13.13
N GLU A 59 -14.23 -12.07 13.95
CA GLU A 59 -13.60 -11.24 14.99
C GLU A 59 -12.40 -10.49 14.41
N GLY A 60 -11.71 -11.09 13.45
CA GLY A 60 -10.58 -10.55 12.72
C GLY A 60 -9.70 -11.63 12.13
N GLY A 61 -8.46 -11.26 11.74
CA GLY A 61 -7.54 -12.20 11.11
C GLY A 61 -6.33 -11.56 10.48
N ALA A 62 -5.66 -12.31 9.62
CA ALA A 62 -4.52 -11.83 8.86
C ALA A 62 -4.30 -12.66 7.59
N ILE A 63 -3.93 -12.01 6.51
CA ILE A 63 -3.25 -12.65 5.38
C ILE A 63 -1.75 -12.58 5.65
N PHE A 64 -1.14 -13.76 5.83
CA PHE A 64 0.29 -13.88 5.97
C PHE A 64 0.92 -14.28 4.64
N LEU A 65 2.01 -13.62 4.30
CA LEU A 65 2.82 -13.88 3.13
C LEU A 65 4.18 -14.42 3.60
N ALA A 66 4.59 -15.59 3.12
CA ALA A 66 5.94 -16.08 3.37
C ALA A 66 6.84 -15.67 2.21
N ALA A 67 7.53 -14.55 2.41
CA ALA A 67 8.48 -14.03 1.45
C ALA A 67 9.85 -14.67 1.67
N ARG A 68 10.48 -15.12 0.58
CA ARG A 68 11.83 -15.69 0.58
C ARG A 68 12.77 -14.77 -0.18
N SER A 69 13.90 -14.43 0.42
CA SER A 69 15.02 -13.85 -0.32
C SER A 69 15.73 -14.94 -1.12
N LEU A 70 16.29 -14.61 -2.28
CA LEU A 70 17.09 -15.55 -3.08
C LEU A 70 18.32 -16.03 -2.30
N ASP A 71 18.93 -15.13 -1.51
CA ASP A 71 20.21 -15.38 -0.83
C ASP A 71 20.11 -15.23 0.71
N GLY A 72 18.91 -15.11 1.26
CA GLY A 72 18.71 -14.87 2.68
C GLY A 72 17.57 -15.67 3.32
N PRO A 73 17.43 -15.57 4.64
CA PRO A 73 16.34 -16.23 5.35
C PRO A 73 14.98 -15.61 4.95
N GLY A 74 13.96 -16.48 4.88
CA GLY A 74 12.60 -16.04 4.65
C GLY A 74 12.05 -15.19 5.81
N ILE A 75 11.09 -14.35 5.50
CA ILE A 75 10.31 -13.58 6.47
C ILE A 75 8.82 -13.87 6.27
N LEU A 76 8.07 -13.87 7.37
CA LEU A 76 6.62 -13.88 7.34
C LEU A 76 6.11 -12.43 7.41
N VAL A 77 5.25 -12.02 6.50
CA VAL A 77 4.79 -10.64 6.43
C VAL A 77 3.26 -10.58 6.52
N THR A 78 2.73 -9.55 7.16
CA THR A 78 1.31 -9.20 7.18
C THR A 78 1.20 -7.73 6.75
N PRO A 79 1.27 -7.46 5.43
CA PRO A 79 1.26 -6.08 4.91
C PRO A 79 -0.12 -5.45 5.07
N GLY A 80 -0.19 -4.17 5.44
CA GLY A 80 -1.46 -3.48 5.65
C GLY A 80 -2.38 -4.10 6.69
N GLY A 81 -1.85 -4.84 7.64
CA GLY A 81 -2.63 -5.56 8.65
C GLY A 81 -1.84 -5.90 9.91
N PRO A 82 -2.39 -6.72 10.80
CA PRO A 82 -3.58 -7.59 10.69
C PRO A 82 -4.93 -6.89 10.93
N LEU A 83 -6.02 -7.56 10.56
CA LEU A 83 -7.39 -7.18 10.89
C LEU A 83 -7.67 -7.48 12.37
N VAL A 84 -7.71 -6.43 13.17
CA VAL A 84 -7.93 -6.51 14.63
C VAL A 84 -8.87 -5.37 15.04
N PRO A 85 -9.78 -5.56 15.99
CA PRO A 85 -10.65 -4.49 16.51
C PRO A 85 -9.86 -3.55 17.44
N TRP A 86 -8.94 -2.76 16.89
CA TRP A 86 -7.99 -1.91 17.65
C TRP A 86 -8.66 -0.89 18.56
N HIS A 87 -9.92 -0.54 18.29
CA HIS A 87 -10.73 0.37 19.11
C HIS A 87 -11.23 -0.27 20.43
N ASP A 88 -11.16 -1.60 20.53
CA ASP A 88 -11.53 -2.38 21.72
C ASP A 88 -10.28 -3.10 22.25
N PRO A 89 -9.55 -2.53 23.23
CA PRO A 89 -8.28 -3.06 23.69
C PRO A 89 -8.34 -4.48 24.24
N GLU A 90 -9.45 -4.87 24.89
CA GLU A 90 -9.62 -6.21 25.49
C GLU A 90 -9.78 -7.26 24.37
N ARG A 91 -10.69 -7.02 23.43
CA ARG A 91 -10.89 -7.91 22.29
C ARG A 91 -9.64 -7.97 21.41
N ALA A 92 -9.04 -6.81 21.14
CA ALA A 92 -7.81 -6.72 20.36
C ALA A 92 -6.68 -7.53 20.98
N ALA A 93 -6.44 -7.43 22.29
CA ALA A 93 -5.38 -8.17 22.97
C ALA A 93 -5.57 -9.68 22.87
N VAL A 94 -6.79 -10.17 23.06
CA VAL A 94 -7.11 -11.61 22.99
C VAL A 94 -6.93 -12.13 21.56
N LEU A 95 -7.49 -11.44 20.57
CA LEU A 95 -7.37 -11.81 19.15
C LEU A 95 -5.90 -11.74 18.68
N PHE A 96 -5.21 -10.65 19.01
CA PHE A 96 -3.82 -10.47 18.58
C PHE A 96 -2.91 -11.56 19.17
N ALA A 97 -3.16 -12.00 20.41
CA ALA A 97 -2.46 -13.14 20.98
C ALA A 97 -2.69 -14.44 20.20
N ALA A 98 -3.89 -14.64 19.63
CA ALA A 98 -4.20 -15.79 18.78
C ALA A 98 -3.49 -15.68 17.43
N ILE A 99 -3.52 -14.50 16.78
CA ILE A 99 -2.80 -14.19 15.53
C ILE A 99 -1.29 -14.41 15.72
N ARG A 100 -0.71 -13.93 16.84
CA ARG A 100 0.70 -14.11 17.17
C ARG A 100 1.09 -15.59 17.32
N ARG A 101 0.24 -16.42 17.92
CA ARG A 101 0.46 -17.88 18.01
C ARG A 101 0.48 -18.52 16.61
N GLU A 102 -0.41 -18.10 15.72
CA GLU A 102 -0.43 -18.61 14.35
C GLU A 102 0.78 -18.15 13.56
N ALA A 103 1.17 -16.88 13.65
CA ALA A 103 2.40 -16.36 13.06
C ALA A 103 3.62 -17.18 13.49
N TYR A 104 3.70 -17.55 14.78
CA TYR A 104 4.77 -18.42 15.27
C TYR A 104 4.75 -19.81 14.63
N ARG A 105 3.57 -20.43 14.44
CA ARG A 105 3.42 -21.73 13.75
C ARG A 105 3.84 -21.64 12.27
N LEU A 106 3.35 -20.61 11.58
CA LEU A 106 3.67 -20.39 10.17
C LEU A 106 5.15 -20.12 9.97
N ARG A 107 5.77 -19.31 10.81
CA ARG A 107 7.22 -19.07 10.76
C ARG A 107 8.03 -20.35 10.86
N ARG A 108 7.67 -21.26 11.80
CA ARG A 108 8.33 -22.57 11.90
C ARG A 108 8.12 -23.44 10.67
N ARG A 109 6.91 -23.39 10.08
CA ARG A 109 6.57 -24.13 8.87
C ARG A 109 7.35 -23.64 7.65
N THR A 110 7.47 -22.33 7.50
CA THR A 110 8.09 -21.67 6.32
C THR A 110 9.59 -21.44 6.49
N GLY A 111 10.15 -21.65 7.67
CA GLY A 111 11.54 -21.32 7.98
C GLY A 111 11.82 -19.82 8.14
N SER A 112 10.76 -19.00 8.31
CA SER A 112 10.91 -17.56 8.45
C SER A 112 11.52 -17.17 9.79
N ILE A 113 12.50 -16.24 9.77
CA ILE A 113 13.24 -15.80 10.98
C ILE A 113 12.46 -14.77 11.80
N LEU A 114 11.59 -14.00 11.17
CA LEU A 114 10.77 -12.99 11.84
C LEU A 114 9.34 -12.97 11.28
N TRP A 115 8.44 -12.32 12.01
CA TRP A 115 7.14 -11.88 11.53
C TRP A 115 7.11 -10.36 11.48
N ARG A 116 6.91 -9.78 10.29
CA ARG A 116 6.70 -8.35 10.04
C ARG A 116 5.22 -8.06 9.89
N MET A 117 4.74 -7.02 10.55
CA MET A 117 3.38 -6.50 10.36
C MET A 117 3.41 -4.99 10.11
N GLU A 118 2.44 -4.48 9.38
CA GLU A 118 2.31 -3.07 9.02
C GLU A 118 0.88 -2.56 9.16
N PRO A 119 0.33 -2.51 10.37
CA PRO A 119 -1.00 -1.93 10.57
C PRO A 119 -0.95 -0.41 10.39
N ARG A 120 -1.97 0.16 9.78
CA ARG A 120 -2.12 1.61 9.63
C ARG A 120 -2.56 2.28 10.94
N LEU A 121 -1.80 2.04 11.99
CA LEU A 121 -2.01 2.61 13.32
C LEU A 121 -1.15 3.86 13.51
N SER A 122 -1.73 4.89 14.11
CA SER A 122 -0.95 6.02 14.59
C SER A 122 -0.16 5.64 15.85
N PRO A 123 1.09 6.13 16.01
CA PRO A 123 1.84 5.93 17.24
C PRO A 123 1.16 6.67 18.44
N PRO A 124 1.36 6.18 19.69
CA PRO A 124 2.12 5.00 20.06
C PRO A 124 1.36 3.70 19.80
N LEU A 125 2.13 2.62 19.55
CA LEU A 125 1.53 1.29 19.41
C LEU A 125 0.90 0.79 20.72
N PRO A 126 -0.18 -0.02 20.65
CA PRO A 126 -0.78 -0.61 21.84
C PRO A 126 0.20 -1.44 22.67
N PRO A 127 0.11 -1.42 24.03
CA PRO A 127 1.06 -2.10 24.92
C PRO A 127 1.16 -3.62 24.71
N TYR A 128 0.12 -4.27 24.19
CA TYR A 128 0.14 -5.72 23.92
C TYR A 128 0.95 -6.11 22.67
N LEU A 129 1.47 -5.11 21.93
CA LEU A 129 2.46 -5.30 20.86
C LEU A 129 3.91 -5.32 21.40
N ARG A 130 4.09 -5.50 22.69
CA ARG A 130 5.44 -5.63 23.28
C ARG A 130 6.23 -6.76 22.63
N GLY A 131 7.52 -6.50 22.44
CA GLY A 131 8.45 -7.42 21.78
C GLY A 131 8.58 -7.24 20.27
N PHE A 132 7.73 -6.41 19.68
CA PHE A 132 7.96 -5.92 18.32
C PHE A 132 8.94 -4.75 18.35
N VAL A 133 9.84 -4.73 17.39
CA VAL A 133 10.78 -3.62 17.16
C VAL A 133 10.49 -2.97 15.81
N ARG A 134 10.77 -1.69 15.68
CA ARG A 134 10.62 -0.97 14.41
C ARG A 134 11.49 -1.63 13.35
N ALA A 135 10.89 -2.00 12.21
CA ALA A 135 11.62 -2.58 11.10
C ALA A 135 12.50 -1.53 10.41
N PRO A 136 13.64 -1.93 9.85
CA PRO A 136 14.53 -0.99 9.14
C PRO A 136 13.93 -0.47 7.82
N VAL A 137 13.03 -1.24 7.21
CA VAL A 137 12.38 -0.91 5.93
C VAL A 137 10.88 -1.17 6.04
N ASP A 138 10.09 -0.26 5.50
CA ASP A 138 8.64 -0.39 5.34
C ASP A 138 8.31 -0.93 3.94
N LEU A 139 7.30 -1.79 3.86
CA LEU A 139 6.71 -2.20 2.58
C LEU A 139 5.67 -1.17 2.12
N ASP A 140 4.86 -0.66 3.07
CA ASP A 140 3.88 0.40 2.86
C ASP A 140 4.44 1.72 3.44
N PRO A 141 4.47 2.84 2.70
CA PRO A 141 5.00 4.09 3.24
C PRO A 141 4.30 4.51 4.54
N PHE A 142 5.05 4.63 5.61
CA PHE A 142 4.52 5.02 6.92
C PHE A 142 4.20 6.52 7.02
N GLU A 143 4.78 7.34 6.14
CA GLU A 143 4.46 8.76 5.99
C GLU A 143 3.72 8.99 4.68
N THR A 144 2.49 9.49 4.73
CA THR A 144 1.67 9.73 3.56
C THR A 144 0.90 11.03 3.62
N ASN A 145 0.34 11.47 2.48
CA ASN A 145 -0.57 12.62 2.38
C ASN A 145 -1.94 12.15 1.92
N GLU A 146 -2.96 12.37 2.74
CA GLU A 146 -4.33 11.97 2.48
C GLU A 146 -5.20 13.17 2.13
N VAL A 147 -5.74 13.17 0.92
CA VAL A 147 -6.69 14.17 0.43
C VAL A 147 -8.11 13.73 0.78
N ASP A 148 -8.85 14.59 1.45
CA ASP A 148 -10.28 14.41 1.69
C ASP A 148 -11.07 14.61 0.39
N LEU A 149 -11.83 13.59 -0.02
CA LEU A 149 -12.66 13.60 -1.22
C LEU A 149 -14.12 13.99 -0.94
N SER A 150 -14.48 14.23 0.33
CA SER A 150 -15.83 14.67 0.68
C SER A 150 -16.18 15.99 0.00
N GLY A 151 -17.44 16.14 -0.41
CA GLY A 151 -17.90 17.29 -1.18
C GLY A 151 -17.53 17.23 -2.67
N GLY A 152 -17.05 16.08 -3.16
CA GLY A 152 -16.72 15.86 -4.57
C GLY A 152 -15.57 16.73 -5.06
N MET A 153 -15.40 16.83 -6.38
CA MET A 153 -14.30 17.61 -6.98
C MET A 153 -14.34 19.09 -6.61
N ALA A 154 -15.51 19.68 -6.40
CA ALA A 154 -15.62 21.06 -5.94
C ALA A 154 -14.99 21.25 -4.56
N GLY A 155 -15.26 20.34 -3.63
CA GLY A 155 -14.65 20.33 -2.30
C GLY A 155 -13.14 20.12 -2.36
N VAL A 156 -12.67 19.19 -3.18
CA VAL A 156 -11.24 18.92 -3.41
C VAL A 156 -10.54 20.19 -3.93
N LEU A 157 -11.08 20.81 -4.99
CA LEU A 157 -10.50 22.03 -5.58
C LEU A 157 -10.46 23.19 -4.54
N ALA A 158 -11.47 23.32 -3.70
CA ALA A 158 -11.50 24.35 -2.65
C ALA A 158 -10.35 24.16 -1.63
N ARG A 159 -10.01 22.92 -1.28
CA ARG A 159 -8.94 22.57 -0.33
C ARG A 159 -7.54 22.56 -0.93
N MET A 160 -7.39 22.47 -2.26
CA MET A 160 -6.09 22.55 -2.94
C MET A 160 -5.40 23.90 -2.66
N THR A 161 -4.08 23.92 -2.71
CA THR A 161 -3.33 25.18 -2.75
C THR A 161 -3.70 25.99 -3.99
N SER A 162 -3.50 27.31 -3.97
CA SER A 162 -3.74 28.16 -5.16
C SER A 162 -2.95 27.69 -6.37
N LYS A 163 -1.70 27.22 -6.16
CA LYS A 163 -0.85 26.65 -7.21
C LYS A 163 -1.41 25.32 -7.74
N GLY A 164 -1.91 24.45 -6.86
CA GLY A 164 -2.55 23.18 -7.29
C GLY A 164 -3.75 23.42 -8.17
N ARG A 165 -4.70 24.28 -7.73
CA ARG A 165 -5.88 24.66 -8.54
C ARG A 165 -5.49 25.28 -9.89
N TYR A 166 -4.51 26.20 -9.86
CA TYR A 166 -4.02 26.83 -11.08
C TYR A 166 -3.46 25.80 -12.06
N ASN A 167 -2.62 24.85 -11.60
CA ASN A 167 -2.01 23.83 -12.43
C ASN A 167 -3.04 22.88 -13.05
N VAL A 168 -4.05 22.45 -12.28
CA VAL A 168 -5.15 21.61 -12.80
C VAL A 168 -5.91 22.37 -13.89
N GLY A 169 -6.27 23.63 -13.65
CA GLY A 169 -6.95 24.47 -14.65
C GLY A 169 -6.07 24.77 -15.87
N LEU A 170 -4.77 24.93 -15.67
CA LEU A 170 -3.82 25.17 -16.76
C LEU A 170 -3.71 23.96 -17.67
N ALA A 171 -3.64 22.74 -17.12
CA ALA A 171 -3.61 21.52 -17.91
C ALA A 171 -4.83 21.41 -18.83
N GLY A 172 -6.03 21.67 -18.31
CA GLY A 172 -7.25 21.69 -19.12
C GLY A 172 -7.18 22.74 -20.24
N ARG A 173 -6.69 23.97 -19.98
CA ARG A 173 -6.52 25.02 -21.01
C ARG A 173 -5.52 24.65 -22.10
N HIS A 174 -4.50 23.85 -21.77
CA HIS A 174 -3.56 23.32 -22.77
C HIS A 174 -4.12 22.15 -23.58
N GLY A 175 -5.29 21.60 -23.19
CA GLY A 175 -5.90 20.46 -23.86
C GLY A 175 -5.24 19.12 -23.45
N VAL A 176 -4.77 19.01 -22.19
CA VAL A 176 -4.34 17.71 -21.67
C VAL A 176 -5.57 16.86 -21.43
N GLU A 177 -5.59 15.67 -22.03
CA GLU A 177 -6.64 14.66 -21.88
C GLU A 177 -6.16 13.53 -21.00
N VAL A 178 -7.06 12.94 -20.19
CA VAL A 178 -6.72 11.78 -19.34
C VAL A 178 -7.63 10.62 -19.69
N GLU A 179 -7.01 9.56 -20.20
CA GLU A 179 -7.62 8.25 -20.40
C GLU A 179 -7.60 7.48 -19.09
N VAL A 180 -8.71 6.79 -18.77
CA VAL A 180 -8.81 5.83 -17.68
C VAL A 180 -9.15 4.48 -18.28
N THR A 181 -8.37 3.46 -17.97
CA THR A 181 -8.58 2.12 -18.54
C THR A 181 -8.36 1.01 -17.49
N THR A 182 -9.15 -0.04 -17.63
CA THR A 182 -9.01 -1.31 -16.88
C THR A 182 -8.59 -2.46 -17.80
N ASP A 183 -8.10 -2.15 -19.02
CA ASP A 183 -7.49 -3.16 -19.88
C ASP A 183 -6.13 -3.56 -19.30
N PRO A 184 -5.88 -4.85 -18.99
CA PRO A 184 -4.58 -5.32 -18.50
C PRO A 184 -3.41 -4.97 -19.42
N ALA A 185 -3.63 -4.84 -20.72
CA ALA A 185 -2.60 -4.42 -21.68
C ALA A 185 -2.03 -3.01 -21.39
N ALA A 186 -2.74 -2.20 -20.62
CA ALA A 186 -2.26 -0.89 -20.15
C ALA A 186 -0.96 -0.97 -19.35
N ALA A 187 -0.69 -2.09 -18.67
CA ALA A 187 0.57 -2.32 -17.95
C ALA A 187 1.78 -2.23 -18.88
N ALA A 188 1.68 -2.76 -20.10
CA ALA A 188 2.75 -2.69 -21.10
C ALA A 188 2.98 -1.25 -21.62
N ARG A 189 1.94 -0.40 -21.65
CA ARG A 189 2.07 1.04 -21.96
C ARG A 189 2.69 1.83 -20.81
N PHE A 190 2.35 1.46 -19.58
CA PHE A 190 2.82 2.13 -18.36
C PHE A 190 4.29 1.85 -18.07
N HIS A 191 4.74 0.58 -18.22
CA HIS A 191 6.06 0.13 -17.80
C HIS A 191 7.24 0.94 -18.38
N PRO A 192 7.32 1.28 -19.67
CA PRO A 192 8.43 2.08 -20.20
C PRO A 192 8.56 3.46 -19.52
N MET A 193 7.43 4.09 -19.21
CA MET A 193 7.41 5.38 -18.50
C MET A 193 7.89 5.24 -17.05
N LEU A 194 7.53 4.11 -16.38
CA LEU A 194 8.00 3.81 -15.04
C LEU A 194 9.51 3.61 -15.03
N VAL A 195 10.06 2.83 -15.97
CA VAL A 195 11.51 2.61 -16.12
C VAL A 195 12.27 3.92 -16.33
N GLU A 196 11.78 4.80 -17.23
CA GLU A 196 12.37 6.13 -17.46
C GLU A 196 12.33 6.97 -16.19
N THR A 197 11.21 6.95 -15.46
CA THR A 197 11.06 7.70 -14.21
C THR A 197 11.95 7.15 -13.10
N ALA A 198 12.06 5.84 -12.97
CA ALA A 198 12.89 5.15 -12.00
C ALA A 198 14.37 5.45 -12.21
N ALA A 199 14.87 5.32 -13.45
CA ALA A 199 16.24 5.66 -13.81
C ALA A 199 16.59 7.13 -13.48
N ARG A 200 15.62 8.04 -13.70
CA ARG A 200 15.80 9.46 -13.41
C ARG A 200 15.79 9.79 -11.92
N GLN A 201 15.03 9.04 -11.12
CA GLN A 201 14.84 9.31 -9.69
C GLN A 201 15.68 8.42 -8.77
N GLY A 202 16.36 7.41 -9.31
CA GLY A 202 17.27 6.55 -8.58
C GLY A 202 16.57 5.45 -7.76
N PHE A 203 15.43 4.91 -8.25
CA PHE A 203 14.79 3.75 -7.65
C PHE A 203 14.68 2.60 -8.66
N ALA A 204 14.40 1.38 -8.21
CA ALA A 204 14.16 0.23 -9.08
C ALA A 204 12.71 0.27 -9.60
N ALA A 205 12.52 0.14 -10.92
CA ALA A 205 11.19 -0.04 -11.49
C ALA A 205 10.71 -1.48 -11.25
N GLU A 206 9.41 -1.63 -11.01
CA GLU A 206 8.80 -2.95 -10.98
C GLU A 206 8.96 -3.66 -12.33
N PRO A 207 9.21 -4.97 -12.35
CA PRO A 207 9.29 -5.73 -13.59
C PRO A 207 7.99 -5.70 -14.38
N LEU A 208 8.09 -5.73 -15.71
CA LEU A 208 6.89 -5.74 -16.58
C LEU A 208 5.97 -6.92 -16.25
N CYS A 209 6.51 -8.11 -16.02
CA CYS A 209 5.71 -9.30 -15.67
C CYS A 209 4.87 -9.06 -14.42
N TYR A 210 5.45 -8.48 -13.37
CA TYR A 210 4.71 -8.13 -12.16
C TYR A 210 3.58 -7.14 -12.43
N LEU A 211 3.83 -6.07 -13.18
CA LEU A 211 2.80 -5.07 -13.52
C LEU A 211 1.68 -5.67 -14.39
N MET A 212 2.01 -6.62 -15.26
CA MET A 212 1.02 -7.34 -16.05
C MET A 212 0.15 -8.25 -15.18
N ASP A 213 0.74 -8.97 -14.24
CA ASP A 213 0.00 -9.82 -13.30
C ASP A 213 -0.86 -8.97 -12.36
N LEU A 214 -0.34 -7.83 -11.90
CA LEU A 214 -1.11 -6.86 -11.11
C LEU A 214 -2.33 -6.38 -11.89
N ALA A 215 -2.14 -5.97 -13.15
CA ALA A 215 -3.23 -5.49 -13.99
C ALA A 215 -4.24 -6.61 -14.29
N ALA A 216 -3.76 -7.83 -14.60
CA ALA A 216 -4.61 -8.99 -14.87
C ALA A 216 -5.44 -9.41 -13.65
N THR A 217 -4.93 -9.17 -12.43
CA THR A 217 -5.62 -9.53 -11.18
C THR A 217 -6.54 -8.41 -10.69
N LEU A 218 -6.03 -7.17 -10.58
CA LEU A 218 -6.76 -6.09 -9.91
C LEU A 218 -7.76 -5.36 -10.82
N PHE A 219 -7.52 -5.28 -12.14
CA PHE A 219 -8.40 -4.52 -13.03
C PHE A 219 -9.75 -5.21 -13.25
N PRO A 220 -9.81 -6.54 -13.54
CA PRO A 220 -11.10 -7.25 -13.61
C PRO A 220 -11.88 -7.22 -12.30
N ALA A 221 -11.18 -7.24 -11.16
CA ALA A 221 -11.76 -7.11 -9.83
C ALA A 221 -12.25 -5.68 -9.50
N GLN A 222 -12.09 -4.73 -10.42
CA GLN A 222 -12.41 -3.31 -10.25
C GLN A 222 -11.69 -2.64 -9.07
N MET A 223 -10.60 -3.25 -8.61
CA MET A 223 -9.78 -2.70 -7.52
C MET A 223 -8.75 -1.68 -7.99
N ALA A 224 -8.39 -1.66 -9.29
CA ALA A 224 -7.42 -0.72 -9.81
C ALA A 224 -7.75 -0.29 -11.24
N ALA A 225 -7.11 0.80 -11.67
CA ALA A 225 -7.14 1.27 -13.05
C ALA A 225 -5.81 1.94 -13.41
N ALA A 226 -5.48 1.96 -14.69
CA ALA A 226 -4.40 2.75 -15.25
C ALA A 226 -4.92 4.07 -15.82
N PHE A 227 -4.11 5.11 -15.69
CA PHE A 227 -4.40 6.48 -16.12
C PHE A 227 -3.28 6.99 -17.00
N PHE A 228 -3.63 7.66 -18.11
CA PHE A 228 -2.65 8.23 -19.06
C PHE A 228 -3.04 9.66 -19.40
N ALA A 229 -2.22 10.63 -18.97
CA ALA A 229 -2.39 12.04 -19.34
C ALA A 229 -1.62 12.33 -20.62
N THR A 230 -2.34 12.72 -21.67
CA THR A 230 -1.86 12.87 -23.03
C THR A 230 -1.99 14.32 -23.49
N TYR A 231 -0.98 14.80 -24.19
CA TYR A 231 -0.96 16.10 -24.85
C TYR A 231 -0.46 15.96 -26.28
N ARG A 232 -1.23 16.43 -27.28
CA ARG A 232 -0.90 16.31 -28.72
C ARG A 232 -0.52 14.91 -29.18
N GLY A 233 -1.19 13.89 -28.62
CA GLY A 233 -0.95 12.48 -28.93
C GLY A 233 0.20 11.82 -28.14
N GLU A 234 0.95 12.56 -27.34
CA GLU A 234 2.02 12.01 -26.48
C GLU A 234 1.57 11.83 -25.05
N THR A 235 1.80 10.66 -24.45
CA THR A 235 1.57 10.43 -23.04
C THR A 235 2.70 11.06 -22.22
N LEU A 236 2.37 12.03 -21.37
CA LEU A 236 3.32 12.80 -20.56
C LEU A 236 3.34 12.36 -19.10
N ALA A 237 2.25 11.82 -18.59
CA ALA A 237 2.17 11.26 -17.24
C ALA A 237 1.25 10.04 -17.24
N ALA A 238 1.56 9.07 -16.40
CA ALA A 238 0.75 7.87 -16.22
C ALA A 238 0.76 7.40 -14.76
N ALA A 239 -0.27 6.67 -14.38
CA ALA A 239 -0.40 6.11 -13.03
C ALA A 239 -1.17 4.80 -13.04
N ILE A 240 -0.96 4.01 -11.97
CA ILE A 240 -1.88 2.96 -11.53
C ILE A 240 -2.39 3.38 -10.15
N ALA A 241 -3.70 3.45 -9.99
CA ALA A 241 -4.35 3.74 -8.72
C ALA A 241 -5.23 2.56 -8.29
N VAL A 242 -5.25 2.29 -6.98
CA VAL A 242 -6.03 1.22 -6.36
C VAL A 242 -7.16 1.83 -5.56
N VAL A 243 -8.34 1.22 -5.59
CA VAL A 243 -9.47 1.54 -4.70
C VAL A 243 -9.79 0.34 -3.82
N PHE A 244 -9.95 0.59 -2.52
CA PHE A 244 -10.33 -0.43 -1.57
C PHE A 244 -11.11 0.19 -0.41
N GLY A 245 -12.33 -0.29 -0.17
CA GLY A 245 -13.25 0.36 0.75
C GLY A 245 -13.50 1.82 0.35
N SER A 246 -13.36 2.73 1.29
CA SER A 246 -13.54 4.17 1.08
C SER A 246 -12.25 4.91 0.69
N ARG A 247 -11.19 4.19 0.35
CA ARG A 247 -9.86 4.75 0.07
C ARG A 247 -9.42 4.45 -1.36
N ALA A 248 -8.94 5.48 -2.04
CA ALA A 248 -8.12 5.34 -3.25
C ALA A 248 -6.64 5.57 -2.90
N THR A 249 -5.73 4.85 -3.52
CA THR A 249 -4.28 4.94 -3.30
C THR A 249 -3.56 5.15 -4.64
N TYR A 250 -2.69 6.16 -4.71
CA TYR A 250 -1.77 6.39 -5.81
C TYR A 250 -0.59 5.43 -5.72
N LEU A 251 -0.75 4.23 -6.27
CA LEU A 251 0.21 3.13 -6.07
C LEU A 251 1.49 3.34 -6.87
N TYR A 252 1.37 3.56 -8.18
CA TYR A 252 2.50 3.80 -9.08
C TYR A 252 2.27 5.06 -9.90
N GLY A 253 3.34 5.80 -10.15
CA GLY A 253 3.29 6.99 -10.98
C GLY A 253 4.55 7.22 -11.78
N ALA A 254 4.37 7.67 -13.01
CA ALA A 254 5.44 8.00 -13.95
C ALA A 254 5.14 9.31 -14.66
N SER A 255 6.21 10.04 -15.05
CA SER A 255 6.06 11.27 -15.82
C SER A 255 7.31 11.52 -16.65
N ARG A 256 7.12 12.13 -17.82
CA ARG A 256 8.17 12.61 -18.70
C ARG A 256 8.61 14.03 -18.34
N ARG A 257 9.74 14.48 -18.87
CA ARG A 257 10.23 15.85 -18.69
C ARG A 257 9.73 16.82 -19.76
N GLU A 258 9.31 16.29 -20.88
CA GLU A 258 8.79 17.03 -22.03
C GLU A 258 7.50 17.75 -21.63
N HIS A 259 7.28 18.92 -22.20
CA HIS A 259 6.06 19.70 -22.02
C HIS A 259 5.62 19.90 -20.56
N ARG A 260 6.57 20.16 -19.66
CA ARG A 260 6.26 20.39 -18.22
C ARG A 260 5.29 21.54 -17.99
N GLU A 261 5.31 22.52 -18.89
CA GLU A 261 4.44 23.70 -18.85
C GLU A 261 2.96 23.36 -18.98
N VAL A 262 2.60 22.21 -19.57
CA VAL A 262 1.19 21.82 -19.73
C VAL A 262 0.59 21.15 -18.48
N MET A 263 1.39 20.90 -17.44
CA MET A 263 0.96 20.36 -16.14
C MET A 263 0.24 19.01 -16.20
N ALA A 264 0.60 18.13 -17.12
CA ALA A 264 -0.03 16.82 -17.29
C ALA A 264 -0.12 15.98 -16.00
N PRO A 265 0.89 15.94 -15.08
CA PRO A 265 0.75 15.25 -13.80
C PRO A 265 -0.37 15.82 -12.92
N SER A 266 -0.69 17.12 -13.03
CA SER A 266 -1.78 17.71 -12.24
C SER A 266 -3.15 17.32 -12.79
N ALA A 267 -3.32 17.23 -14.10
CA ALA A 267 -4.52 16.67 -14.71
C ALA A 267 -4.73 15.20 -14.35
N LEU A 268 -3.64 14.41 -14.38
CA LEU A 268 -3.66 13.01 -14.00
C LEU A 268 -4.20 12.81 -12.57
N GLN A 269 -3.67 13.56 -11.60
CA GLN A 269 -4.12 13.47 -10.20
C GLN A 269 -5.59 13.90 -10.05
N ALA A 270 -6.02 14.94 -10.74
CA ALA A 270 -7.43 15.37 -10.71
C ALA A 270 -8.36 14.29 -11.29
N ALA A 271 -7.97 13.63 -12.38
CA ALA A 271 -8.73 12.51 -12.95
C ALA A 271 -8.82 11.30 -12.02
N ILE A 272 -7.73 10.96 -11.33
CA ILE A 272 -7.74 9.88 -10.32
C ILE A 272 -8.70 10.22 -9.17
N MET A 273 -8.68 11.45 -8.67
CA MET A 273 -9.59 11.89 -7.61
C MET A 273 -11.05 11.84 -8.06
N ALA A 274 -11.37 12.29 -9.27
CA ALA A 274 -12.71 12.19 -9.84
C ALA A 274 -13.17 10.72 -9.95
N TRP A 275 -12.32 9.86 -10.51
CA TRP A 275 -12.58 8.42 -10.62
C TRP A 275 -12.80 7.75 -9.25
N ALA A 276 -12.06 8.16 -8.22
CA ALA A 276 -12.21 7.66 -6.86
C ALA A 276 -13.54 8.11 -6.23
N ILE A 277 -13.93 9.39 -6.44
CA ILE A 277 -15.21 9.93 -5.98
C ILE A 277 -16.38 9.17 -6.60
N ASP A 278 -16.34 8.90 -7.90
CA ASP A 278 -17.36 8.15 -8.63
C ASP A 278 -17.52 6.70 -8.09
N ARG A 279 -16.49 6.18 -7.42
CA ARG A 279 -16.49 4.86 -6.74
C ARG A 279 -16.80 4.92 -5.25
N GLY A 280 -17.23 6.08 -4.77
CA GLY A 280 -17.63 6.28 -3.37
C GLY A 280 -16.45 6.42 -2.39
N CYS A 281 -15.22 6.63 -2.88
CA CYS A 281 -14.10 6.88 -1.99
C CYS A 281 -14.23 8.25 -1.32
N THR A 282 -13.90 8.28 -0.03
CA THR A 282 -13.86 9.51 0.78
C THR A 282 -12.45 10.02 1.03
N THR A 283 -11.43 9.19 0.74
CA THR A 283 -10.02 9.51 0.96
C THR A 283 -9.21 9.13 -0.27
N TYR A 284 -8.31 10.01 -0.69
CA TYR A 284 -7.28 9.72 -1.67
C TYR A 284 -5.89 9.80 -1.02
N ASP A 285 -5.25 8.67 -0.92
CA ASP A 285 -3.92 8.51 -0.37
C ASP A 285 -2.88 8.70 -1.48
N LEU A 286 -2.15 9.79 -1.42
CA LEU A 286 -1.08 10.09 -2.38
C LEU A 286 0.18 9.26 -2.13
N TYR A 287 0.17 8.40 -1.12
CA TYR A 287 1.26 7.50 -0.76
C TYR A 287 2.53 8.25 -0.31
N GLY A 288 3.68 7.60 -0.27
CA GLY A 288 4.91 8.08 0.34
C GLY A 288 5.24 9.56 0.19
N ILE A 289 5.47 10.24 1.31
CA ILE A 289 5.93 11.63 1.37
C ILE A 289 7.06 11.76 2.39
N ASP A 290 7.71 12.92 2.39
CA ASP A 290 8.43 13.45 3.53
C ASP A 290 7.46 14.30 4.36
N ALA A 291 6.93 13.75 5.44
CA ALA A 291 5.90 14.42 6.26
C ALA A 291 6.43 15.65 6.98
N GLN A 292 7.71 15.66 7.35
CA GLN A 292 8.40 16.81 7.98
C GLN A 292 8.70 17.91 6.96
N GLY A 293 8.99 17.53 5.70
CA GLY A 293 9.06 18.45 4.57
C GLY A 293 10.38 19.18 4.37
N ASP A 294 11.36 18.95 5.21
CA ASP A 294 12.63 19.66 5.25
C ASP A 294 13.87 18.75 5.31
N ARG A 295 13.67 17.43 5.31
CA ARG A 295 14.78 16.47 5.31
C ARG A 295 15.50 16.50 3.95
N PRO A 296 16.75 17.02 3.86
CA PRO A 296 17.42 17.25 2.56
C PRO A 296 17.67 15.96 1.78
N ASP A 297 17.92 14.86 2.48
CA ASP A 297 18.28 13.56 1.89
C ASP A 297 17.09 12.59 1.77
N HIS A 298 15.86 13.05 2.07
CA HIS A 298 14.69 12.20 1.98
C HIS A 298 14.32 11.92 0.52
N SER A 299 14.18 10.64 0.16
CA SER A 299 13.88 10.17 -1.22
C SER A 299 12.63 10.83 -1.82
N TYR A 300 11.60 11.08 -1.02
CA TYR A 300 10.34 11.70 -1.46
C TYR A 300 10.30 13.23 -1.40
N ARG A 301 11.38 13.95 -1.08
CA ARG A 301 11.37 15.41 -0.88
C ARG A 301 10.71 16.19 -2.03
N ARG A 302 11.15 15.94 -3.28
CA ARG A 302 10.60 16.63 -4.47
C ARG A 302 9.17 16.22 -4.77
N LEU A 303 8.88 14.95 -4.60
CA LEU A 303 7.55 14.40 -4.82
C LEU A 303 6.57 14.94 -3.77
N SER A 304 7.01 15.11 -2.52
CA SER A 304 6.21 15.68 -1.44
C SER A 304 5.73 17.11 -1.72
N GLN A 305 6.58 17.94 -2.32
CA GLN A 305 6.20 19.28 -2.73
C GLN A 305 5.06 19.27 -3.76
N PHE A 306 5.13 18.34 -4.72
CA PHE A 306 4.06 18.15 -5.71
C PHE A 306 2.77 17.66 -5.05
N LYS A 307 2.85 16.62 -4.20
CA LYS A 307 1.69 16.03 -3.52
C LYS A 307 0.95 17.04 -2.63
N ARG A 308 1.66 17.92 -1.93
CA ARG A 308 1.07 18.97 -1.09
C ARG A 308 0.21 19.98 -1.86
N HIS A 309 0.38 20.12 -3.16
CA HIS A 309 -0.48 21.00 -3.97
C HIS A 309 -1.94 20.56 -3.98
N PHE A 310 -2.22 19.28 -3.72
CA PHE A 310 -3.57 18.75 -3.70
C PHE A 310 -4.31 18.93 -2.35
N GLY A 311 -3.64 19.53 -1.34
CA GLY A 311 -4.29 20.01 -0.12
C GLY A 311 -4.61 18.93 0.92
N GLY A 312 -3.99 17.78 0.86
CA GLY A 312 -4.18 16.71 1.82
C GLY A 312 -3.54 16.97 3.20
N ALA A 313 -3.91 16.15 4.18
CA ALA A 313 -3.29 16.10 5.49
C ALA A 313 -2.17 15.07 5.54
N ASN A 314 -1.01 15.45 6.08
CA ASN A 314 0.05 14.48 6.33
C ASN A 314 -0.37 13.50 7.42
N ARG A 315 -0.14 12.21 7.18
CA ARG A 315 -0.34 11.13 8.14
C ARG A 315 0.98 10.44 8.40
N VAL A 316 1.20 10.09 9.66
CA VAL A 316 2.35 9.30 10.08
C VAL A 316 1.81 8.09 10.81
N TYR A 317 2.05 6.93 10.24
CA TYR A 317 1.71 5.63 10.82
C TYR A 317 2.89 5.08 11.62
N ALA A 318 2.66 4.05 12.41
CA ALA A 318 3.73 3.40 13.16
C ALA A 318 4.77 2.72 12.25
N GLY A 319 4.35 2.36 11.01
CA GLY A 319 5.18 1.64 10.05
C GLY A 319 5.36 0.16 10.39
N ALA A 320 6.28 -0.47 9.69
CA ALA A 320 6.59 -1.88 9.84
C ALA A 320 7.22 -2.21 11.19
N HIS A 321 6.79 -3.31 11.80
CA HIS A 321 7.32 -3.80 13.06
C HIS A 321 7.60 -5.29 12.99
N ASP A 322 8.78 -5.68 13.45
CA ASP A 322 9.32 -7.03 13.40
C ASP A 322 9.26 -7.74 14.75
N LEU A 323 8.75 -8.95 14.76
CA LEU A 323 8.84 -9.87 15.89
C LEU A 323 9.81 -11.01 15.56
N TYR A 324 10.96 -10.98 16.18
CA TYR A 324 12.01 -11.98 16.00
C TYR A 324 11.75 -13.26 16.79
N SER A 325 12.36 -14.34 16.36
CA SER A 325 12.44 -15.57 17.16
C SER A 325 13.42 -15.36 18.30
N TYR A 326 13.06 -15.75 19.52
CA TYR A 326 13.99 -15.78 20.67
C TYR A 326 15.11 -16.84 20.50
N ASN A 327 15.60 -17.05 19.29
CA ASN A 327 16.73 -17.94 19.09
C ASN A 327 18.00 -17.08 19.04
N ARG A 328 18.99 -17.38 19.88
CA ARG A 328 20.29 -16.67 19.95
C ARG A 328 20.96 -16.45 18.57
N ILE A 329 20.59 -17.30 17.59
CA ILE A 329 21.05 -17.17 16.20
C ILE A 329 20.38 -15.95 15.51
N ALA A 330 19.10 -15.68 15.78
CA ALA A 330 18.39 -14.52 15.22
C ALA A 330 18.93 -13.19 15.76
N ASP A 331 19.26 -13.15 17.06
CA ASP A 331 19.89 -11.98 17.68
C ASP A 331 21.29 -11.72 17.12
N ALA A 332 22.04 -12.77 16.81
CA ALA A 332 23.36 -12.67 16.19
C ALA A 332 23.29 -12.24 14.70
N MET A 333 22.17 -12.54 14.02
CA MET A 333 21.95 -12.13 12.60
C MET A 333 21.30 -10.77 12.48
N LEU A 334 20.78 -10.18 13.56
CA LEU A 334 20.12 -8.87 13.54
C LEU A 334 20.98 -7.76 12.90
N PRO A 335 22.28 -7.61 13.26
CA PRO A 335 23.16 -6.64 12.63
C PRO A 335 23.37 -6.88 11.13
N PHE A 336 23.41 -8.17 10.72
CA PHE A 336 23.59 -8.55 9.32
C PHE A 336 22.33 -8.24 8.48
N VAL A 337 21.13 -8.54 9.02
CA VAL A 337 19.85 -8.19 8.37
C VAL A 337 19.65 -6.69 8.29
N GLN A 338 20.07 -5.95 9.33
CA GLN A 338 20.04 -4.48 9.33
C GLN A 338 21.04 -3.89 8.32
N HIS A 339 22.20 -4.51 8.18
CA HIS A 339 23.24 -4.07 7.21
C HIS A 339 22.80 -4.31 5.78
N LEU A 340 22.21 -5.49 5.48
CA LEU A 340 21.63 -5.78 4.16
C LEU A 340 20.49 -4.81 3.79
N ALA A 341 19.66 -4.43 4.77
CA ALA A 341 18.58 -3.47 4.53
C ALA A 341 19.08 -2.04 4.22
N VAL A 342 20.29 -1.70 4.66
CA VAL A 342 20.93 -0.40 4.38
C VAL A 342 21.68 -0.41 3.05
N GLU A 343 22.25 -1.56 2.63
CA GLU A 343 22.95 -1.70 1.35
C GLU A 343 22.01 -2.00 0.17
N GLU A 344 20.81 -2.56 0.44
CA GLU A 344 19.76 -2.83 -0.56
C GLU A 344 18.71 -1.71 -0.65
N GLU A 345 19.08 -0.46 -0.81
CA GLU A 345 18.32 0.46 -1.67
C GLU A 345 18.94 0.40 -3.06
N PRO A 346 18.27 0.03 -4.09
CA PRO A 346 16.94 -0.60 -4.26
C PRO A 346 16.96 -1.80 -5.21
N ALA A 347 17.08 -2.99 -4.73
CA ALA A 347 16.75 -4.15 -5.55
C ALA A 347 16.04 -5.20 -4.69
N GLY A 348 14.71 -5.27 -4.79
CA GLY A 348 13.92 -6.33 -4.20
C GLY A 348 13.06 -5.90 -3.04
N ARG A 349 12.37 -4.75 -3.15
CA ARG A 349 11.15 -4.59 -2.39
C ARG A 349 10.22 -5.70 -2.85
N LEU A 350 9.66 -6.47 -1.89
CA LEU A 350 8.34 -7.02 -2.13
C LEU A 350 7.52 -5.83 -2.60
N ALA A 351 7.15 -5.83 -3.89
CA ALA A 351 6.35 -4.74 -4.43
C ALA A 351 5.14 -4.51 -3.53
N PRO A 352 4.81 -3.27 -3.16
CA PRO A 352 3.63 -2.98 -2.38
C PRO A 352 2.38 -3.52 -3.06
#